data_a09dc460f8e984671146b23a168d6de1
#
_entry.id   a09dc460f8e984671146b23a168d6de1
#
_cell.length_a   1.000
_cell.length_b   1.000
_cell.length_c   1.000
_cell.angle_alpha   90.00
_cell.angle_beta   90.00
_cell.angle_gamma   90.00
#
_symmetry.space_group_name_H-M   'P 1'
#
loop_
_entity.id
_entity.type
_entity.pdbx_description
1 polymer ?
#
loop_
_entity_poly.entity_id
_entity_poly.type
_entity_poly.pdbx_seq_one_letter_code
_entity_poly.pdbx_strand_id
1 'polypeptide(L)'
;TLSSFLNYGFDFFPADSYSLILWDHGGGPVLGYGVDENFRDLLTLDELSEALEDSVGAHMTKLEWIGFDACLMSSLEVASVLAPYANYMIASQETEPGWGWNYDFLSELSDEVIPGDVMGEYIVDSYMDYGEYVFNIYPNLYSDLTLSCVDLSAYAEAEEALNDYFAELDTSLDVQNYPRLVRNRARVRDFGTYSSDMNYGMVDVLHLLELVGNDSEAAQAATEAVENCIVYSDTNMDNAGGISICYPYQTDTDYRDACIEMLYYLDFAPNYTRFLEDFYAIENGDTLLADREISNAETSVTTQNDGAYDESDITVQLTPEQQANFASGGYYILCKARDEGYITAEEDERADDMYLFIQGSTRVTLDENGFLHAAYKNNAVYM
;
A
#
# COMPACT_ATOMS: atom_id res chain seq x y z
N THR A 1 14.47 -6.47 -24.60
CA THR A 1 14.33 -6.86 -23.18
C THR A 1 15.19 -6.00 -22.28
N LEU A 2 14.89 -5.92 -20.97
CA LEU A 2 15.66 -5.16 -19.97
C LEU A 2 17.11 -5.68 -19.92
N SER A 3 17.31 -7.01 -19.85
CA SER A 3 18.66 -7.60 -19.82
C SER A 3 19.48 -7.22 -21.04
N SER A 4 18.89 -7.18 -22.24
CA SER A 4 19.58 -6.76 -23.45
C SER A 4 20.01 -5.30 -23.40
N PHE A 5 19.18 -4.42 -22.83
CA PHE A 5 19.51 -3.01 -22.64
C PHE A 5 20.67 -2.83 -21.67
N LEU A 6 20.62 -3.49 -20.51
CA LEU A 6 21.68 -3.42 -19.50
C LEU A 6 23.01 -3.97 -20.02
N ASN A 7 22.99 -5.15 -20.66
CA ASN A 7 24.18 -5.72 -21.27
C ASN A 7 24.80 -4.81 -22.34
N TYR A 8 23.93 -4.16 -23.16
CA TYR A 8 24.43 -3.16 -24.12
C TYR A 8 25.09 -1.97 -23.42
N GLY A 9 24.53 -1.51 -22.30
CA GLY A 9 25.14 -0.46 -21.48
C GLY A 9 26.54 -0.85 -20.98
N PHE A 10 26.64 -2.00 -20.33
CA PHE A 10 27.92 -2.49 -19.79
C PHE A 10 28.98 -2.75 -20.88
N ASP A 11 28.59 -3.31 -22.02
CA ASP A 11 29.51 -3.65 -23.09
C ASP A 11 30.06 -2.44 -23.86
N PHE A 12 29.24 -1.40 -24.04
CA PHE A 12 29.57 -0.29 -24.94
C PHE A 12 29.83 1.05 -24.22
N PHE A 13 29.46 1.19 -22.94
CA PHE A 13 29.63 2.41 -22.18
C PHE A 13 30.30 2.13 -20.83
N PRO A 14 31.60 1.75 -20.85
CA PRO A 14 32.30 1.45 -19.61
C PRO A 14 32.38 2.66 -18.69
N ALA A 15 32.00 2.47 -17.43
CA ALA A 15 31.99 3.48 -16.39
C ALA A 15 32.48 2.89 -15.06
N ASP A 16 32.85 3.75 -14.11
CA ASP A 16 33.26 3.35 -12.76
C ASP A 16 32.04 3.01 -11.88
N SER A 17 30.87 3.55 -12.22
CA SER A 17 29.60 3.30 -11.53
C SER A 17 28.44 3.36 -12.53
N TYR A 18 27.40 2.56 -12.26
CA TYR A 18 26.19 2.50 -13.06
C TYR A 18 24.99 2.65 -12.14
N SER A 19 23.96 3.34 -12.65
CA SER A 19 22.66 3.42 -12.01
C SER A 19 21.57 3.22 -13.06
N LEU A 20 20.38 2.81 -12.64
CA LEU A 20 19.26 2.52 -13.51
C LEU A 20 18.03 3.29 -13.04
N ILE A 21 17.35 3.96 -13.96
CA ILE A 21 16.01 4.52 -13.73
C ILE A 21 15.01 3.75 -14.58
N LEU A 22 13.97 3.28 -13.93
CA LEU A 22 12.82 2.61 -14.53
C LEU A 22 11.64 3.56 -14.48
N TRP A 23 11.23 4.10 -15.62
CA TRP A 23 10.17 5.10 -15.76
C TRP A 23 9.00 4.55 -16.55
N ASP A 24 7.91 4.25 -15.90
CA ASP A 24 6.63 3.80 -16.45
C ASP A 24 5.59 3.69 -15.32
N HIS A 25 4.48 2.98 -15.52
CA HIS A 25 3.56 2.60 -14.48
C HIS A 25 4.18 1.60 -13.50
N GLY A 26 3.81 1.70 -12.22
CA GLY A 26 4.14 0.73 -11.18
C GLY A 26 2.86 0.17 -10.56
N GLY A 27 2.86 -1.12 -10.25
CA GLY A 27 1.75 -1.85 -9.64
C GLY A 27 2.10 -2.52 -8.32
N GLY A 28 3.21 -2.09 -7.70
CA GLY A 28 3.74 -2.75 -6.50
C GLY A 28 4.26 -4.16 -6.79
N PRO A 29 4.54 -4.95 -5.73
CA PRO A 29 5.20 -6.24 -5.91
C PRO A 29 4.34 -7.30 -6.59
N VAL A 30 3.02 -7.23 -6.49
CA VAL A 30 2.11 -8.24 -7.05
C VAL A 30 1.92 -8.08 -8.56
N LEU A 31 1.75 -6.84 -9.04
CA LEU A 31 1.56 -6.57 -10.46
C LEU A 31 2.88 -6.29 -11.19
N GLY A 32 3.89 -5.79 -10.46
CA GLY A 32 5.19 -5.49 -11.06
C GLY A 32 5.27 -4.08 -11.65
N TYR A 33 6.15 -3.92 -12.64
CA TYR A 33 6.53 -2.65 -13.25
C TYR A 33 6.30 -2.65 -14.76
N GLY A 34 6.02 -1.46 -15.31
CA GLY A 34 5.90 -1.21 -16.73
C GLY A 34 4.62 -1.76 -17.34
N VAL A 35 4.08 -1.08 -18.33
CA VAL A 35 2.90 -1.55 -19.06
C VAL A 35 3.17 -1.54 -20.55
N ASP A 36 3.26 -2.70 -21.17
CA ASP A 36 3.23 -2.81 -22.63
C ASP A 36 1.77 -2.76 -23.12
N GLU A 37 1.32 -1.58 -23.54
CA GLU A 37 -0.05 -1.37 -24.03
C GLU A 37 -0.41 -2.23 -25.27
N ASN A 38 0.59 -2.65 -26.06
CA ASN A 38 0.36 -3.44 -27.27
C ASN A 38 0.13 -4.91 -26.95
N PHE A 39 0.91 -5.44 -26.01
CA PHE A 39 0.84 -6.84 -25.62
C PHE A 39 0.05 -7.06 -24.32
N ARG A 40 -0.27 -5.98 -23.59
CA ARG A 40 -0.94 -6.01 -22.28
C ARG A 40 -0.16 -6.85 -21.27
N ASP A 41 1.10 -6.55 -21.19
CA ASP A 41 2.09 -7.27 -20.42
C ASP A 41 2.77 -6.32 -19.43
N LEU A 42 3.24 -6.85 -18.32
CA LEU A 42 3.98 -6.14 -17.28
C LEU A 42 5.26 -6.90 -16.98
N LEU A 43 6.28 -6.24 -16.49
CA LEU A 43 7.49 -6.86 -15.99
C LEU A 43 7.25 -7.24 -14.52
N THR A 44 7.01 -8.52 -14.28
CA THR A 44 6.81 -9.05 -12.93
C THR A 44 8.13 -9.07 -12.13
N LEU A 45 8.07 -9.25 -10.80
CA LEU A 45 9.29 -9.25 -9.97
C LEU A 45 10.23 -10.41 -10.30
N ASP A 46 9.71 -11.57 -10.68
CA ASP A 46 10.50 -12.70 -11.14
C ASP A 46 11.23 -12.39 -12.46
N GLU A 47 10.54 -11.79 -13.42
CA GLU A 47 11.15 -11.37 -14.70
C GLU A 47 12.17 -10.23 -14.50
N LEU A 48 11.92 -9.32 -13.54
CA LEU A 48 12.89 -8.29 -13.15
C LEU A 48 14.13 -8.94 -12.54
N SER A 49 13.96 -9.91 -11.65
CA SER A 49 15.04 -10.67 -11.03
C SER A 49 15.87 -11.40 -12.07
N GLU A 50 15.23 -12.14 -13.01
CA GLU A 50 15.90 -12.83 -14.10
C GLU A 50 16.66 -11.85 -15.00
N ALA A 51 16.08 -10.70 -15.33
CA ALA A 51 16.74 -9.70 -16.17
C ALA A 51 17.98 -9.10 -15.50
N LEU A 52 17.95 -8.89 -14.19
CA LEU A 52 19.10 -8.39 -13.41
C LEU A 52 20.17 -9.48 -13.26
N GLU A 53 19.80 -10.74 -13.01
CA GLU A 53 20.76 -11.86 -12.96
C GLU A 53 21.49 -12.03 -14.30
N ASP A 54 20.76 -12.02 -15.42
CA ASP A 54 21.30 -12.18 -16.80
C ASP A 54 22.13 -10.98 -17.26
N SER A 55 22.17 -9.90 -16.52
CA SER A 55 22.90 -8.68 -16.86
C SER A 55 23.85 -8.25 -15.74
N VAL A 56 23.34 -7.65 -14.67
CA VAL A 56 24.14 -7.16 -13.54
C VAL A 56 24.90 -8.30 -12.88
N GLY A 57 24.24 -9.42 -12.63
CA GLY A 57 24.82 -10.64 -12.07
C GLY A 57 25.90 -11.22 -12.97
N ALA A 58 25.63 -11.31 -14.28
CA ALA A 58 26.60 -11.83 -15.27
C ALA A 58 27.87 -10.98 -15.38
N HIS A 59 27.78 -9.66 -15.23
CA HIS A 59 28.90 -8.72 -15.21
C HIS A 59 29.59 -8.61 -13.85
N MET A 60 29.00 -9.21 -12.79
CA MET A 60 29.48 -9.13 -11.39
C MET A 60 29.72 -7.69 -10.93
N THR A 61 28.87 -6.78 -11.37
CA THR A 61 28.96 -5.34 -11.06
C THR A 61 27.64 -4.90 -10.46
N LYS A 62 27.61 -4.55 -9.16
CA LYS A 62 26.41 -3.94 -8.58
C LYS A 62 26.18 -2.56 -9.18
N LEU A 63 24.91 -2.23 -9.39
CA LEU A 63 24.48 -0.87 -9.65
C LEU A 63 24.62 -0.04 -8.36
N GLU A 64 24.95 1.22 -8.50
CA GLU A 64 25.00 2.12 -7.34
C GLU A 64 23.61 2.32 -6.78
N TRP A 65 22.64 2.55 -7.65
CA TRP A 65 21.23 2.57 -7.26
C TRP A 65 20.31 2.19 -8.42
N ILE A 66 19.13 1.70 -8.08
CA ILE A 66 17.99 1.51 -8.98
C ILE A 66 16.86 2.40 -8.52
N GLY A 67 16.35 3.26 -9.41
CA GLY A 67 15.24 4.14 -9.17
C GLY A 67 14.00 3.75 -9.96
N PHE A 68 12.84 3.85 -9.33
CA PHE A 68 11.54 3.71 -9.98
C PHE A 68 10.82 5.05 -9.98
N ASP A 69 10.82 5.73 -11.11
CA ASP A 69 9.91 6.84 -11.40
C ASP A 69 8.56 6.21 -11.78
N ALA A 70 7.91 5.63 -10.79
CA ALA A 70 6.76 4.75 -10.92
C ALA A 70 6.04 4.53 -9.58
N CYS A 71 4.73 4.32 -9.65
CA CYS A 71 3.85 4.10 -8.50
C CYS A 71 4.22 2.84 -7.68
N LEU A 72 4.13 2.89 -6.34
CA LEU A 72 4.03 1.75 -5.43
C LEU A 72 5.26 0.82 -5.37
N MET A 73 6.42 1.24 -5.87
CA MET A 73 7.59 0.35 -5.95
C MET A 73 8.48 0.36 -4.70
N SER A 74 8.26 1.28 -3.73
CA SER A 74 9.00 1.23 -2.45
C SER A 74 8.38 0.19 -1.52
N SER A 75 8.78 -1.07 -1.71
CA SER A 75 8.36 -2.18 -0.85
C SER A 75 9.53 -3.12 -0.53
N LEU A 76 9.38 -3.86 0.58
CA LEU A 76 10.35 -4.86 1.00
C LEU A 76 10.50 -6.00 -0.02
N GLU A 77 9.42 -6.38 -0.68
CA GLU A 77 9.43 -7.41 -1.71
C GLU A 77 10.21 -6.95 -2.95
N VAL A 78 10.07 -5.69 -3.35
CA VAL A 78 10.89 -5.10 -4.42
C VAL A 78 12.35 -5.02 -3.97
N ALA A 79 12.61 -4.56 -2.74
CA ALA A 79 13.95 -4.51 -2.18
C ALA A 79 14.63 -5.88 -2.15
N SER A 80 13.89 -6.99 -1.88
CA SER A 80 14.43 -8.35 -1.89
C SER A 80 15.02 -8.73 -3.26
N VAL A 81 14.32 -8.38 -4.33
CA VAL A 81 14.76 -8.63 -5.70
C VAL A 81 15.98 -7.79 -6.06
N LEU A 82 16.06 -6.55 -5.57
CA LEU A 82 17.13 -5.63 -5.94
C LEU A 82 18.41 -5.79 -5.10
N ALA A 83 18.32 -6.26 -3.87
CA ALA A 83 19.43 -6.31 -2.92
C ALA A 83 20.68 -7.05 -3.43
N PRO A 84 20.59 -8.13 -4.23
CA PRO A 84 21.77 -8.72 -4.84
C PRO A 84 22.45 -7.84 -5.90
N TYR A 85 21.72 -6.91 -6.54
CA TYR A 85 22.14 -6.23 -7.77
C TYR A 85 22.38 -4.73 -7.63
N ALA A 86 21.91 -4.09 -6.56
CA ALA A 86 22.11 -2.66 -6.32
C ALA A 86 22.50 -2.37 -4.87
N ASN A 87 23.12 -1.21 -4.64
CA ASN A 87 23.41 -0.73 -3.27
C ASN A 87 22.22 0.00 -2.67
N TYR A 88 21.49 0.76 -3.49
CA TYR A 88 20.32 1.53 -3.04
C TYR A 88 19.13 1.36 -3.96
N MET A 89 17.93 1.49 -3.38
CA MET A 89 16.66 1.62 -4.10
C MET A 89 16.08 3.00 -3.85
N ILE A 90 15.59 3.67 -4.90
CA ILE A 90 14.87 4.95 -4.78
C ILE A 90 13.48 4.75 -5.39
N ALA A 91 12.43 4.86 -4.57
CA ALA A 91 11.08 4.55 -5.01
C ALA A 91 10.01 5.19 -4.13
N SER A 92 8.77 5.24 -4.62
CA SER A 92 7.60 5.75 -3.93
C SER A 92 6.77 4.63 -3.31
N GLN A 93 6.25 4.86 -2.08
CA GLN A 93 5.25 4.00 -1.46
C GLN A 93 3.85 4.24 -2.05
N GLU A 94 3.52 5.49 -2.40
CA GLU A 94 2.24 5.90 -2.97
C GLU A 94 2.33 5.96 -4.50
N THR A 95 1.21 6.19 -5.14
CA THR A 95 1.17 6.46 -6.57
C THR A 95 1.81 7.81 -6.89
N GLU A 96 2.61 7.83 -7.94
CA GLU A 96 3.24 9.06 -8.39
C GLU A 96 2.34 9.83 -9.35
N PRO A 97 2.26 11.16 -9.22
CA PRO A 97 1.55 11.99 -10.17
C PRO A 97 2.17 11.87 -11.58
N GLY A 98 1.34 12.03 -12.60
CA GLY A 98 1.75 11.82 -14.00
C GLY A 98 2.84 12.76 -14.55
N TRP A 99 3.35 13.72 -13.76
CA TRP A 99 4.55 14.49 -14.13
C TRP A 99 5.86 13.79 -13.78
N GLY A 100 5.84 12.73 -12.94
CA GLY A 100 7.00 11.96 -12.54
C GLY A 100 8.07 12.76 -11.78
N TRP A 101 9.31 12.27 -11.82
CA TRP A 101 10.44 12.91 -11.15
C TRP A 101 10.87 14.20 -11.86
N ASN A 102 11.37 15.15 -11.09
CA ASN A 102 12.10 16.29 -11.65
C ASN A 102 13.57 15.89 -11.87
N TYR A 103 13.96 15.77 -13.12
CA TYR A 103 15.33 15.36 -13.49
C TYR A 103 16.38 16.45 -13.37
N ASP A 104 16.10 17.56 -12.69
CA ASP A 104 17.08 18.63 -12.43
C ASP A 104 18.24 18.13 -11.55
N PHE A 105 18.06 17.08 -10.76
CA PHE A 105 19.13 16.42 -9.99
C PHE A 105 20.28 15.93 -10.88
N LEU A 106 20.05 15.69 -12.16
CA LEU A 106 21.12 15.34 -13.10
C LEU A 106 22.17 16.45 -13.27
N SER A 107 21.84 17.69 -12.87
CA SER A 107 22.79 18.80 -12.89
C SER A 107 23.89 18.66 -11.79
N GLU A 108 23.63 17.83 -10.77
CA GLU A 108 24.59 17.53 -9.71
C GLU A 108 25.65 16.51 -10.14
N LEU A 109 25.39 15.78 -11.26
CA LEU A 109 26.38 14.84 -11.79
C LEU A 109 27.66 15.54 -12.19
N SER A 110 28.79 14.97 -11.80
CA SER A 110 30.14 15.48 -12.06
C SER A 110 31.04 14.36 -12.59
N ASP A 111 32.32 14.69 -12.78
CA ASP A 111 33.34 13.67 -13.12
C ASP A 111 33.68 12.75 -11.92
N GLU A 112 33.17 13.05 -10.73
CA GLU A 112 33.33 12.22 -9.52
C GLU A 112 32.07 11.37 -9.31
N VAL A 113 32.25 10.14 -8.85
CA VAL A 113 31.13 9.26 -8.47
C VAL A 113 30.44 9.86 -7.24
N ILE A 114 29.15 10.11 -7.34
CA ILE A 114 28.33 10.53 -6.22
C ILE A 114 27.81 9.26 -5.52
N PRO A 115 27.99 9.12 -4.20
CA PRO A 115 27.43 8.00 -3.45
C PRO A 115 25.92 7.92 -3.60
N GLY A 116 25.37 6.69 -3.61
CA GLY A 116 23.97 6.48 -3.89
C GLY A 116 23.01 7.05 -2.83
N ASP A 117 23.43 7.11 -1.56
CA ASP A 117 22.71 7.78 -0.48
C ASP A 117 22.58 9.29 -0.72
N VAL A 118 23.69 9.96 -1.13
CA VAL A 118 23.69 11.39 -1.46
C VAL A 118 22.85 11.66 -2.72
N MET A 119 22.94 10.80 -3.74
CA MET A 119 22.11 10.93 -4.93
C MET A 119 20.64 10.70 -4.60
N GLY A 120 20.35 9.76 -3.71
CA GLY A 120 18.99 9.51 -3.22
C GLY A 120 18.39 10.75 -2.55
N GLU A 121 19.13 11.44 -1.69
CA GLU A 121 18.71 12.72 -1.08
C GLU A 121 18.39 13.77 -2.15
N TYR A 122 19.28 13.96 -3.16
CA TYR A 122 19.01 14.93 -4.25
C TYR A 122 17.75 14.58 -5.06
N ILE A 123 17.52 13.31 -5.34
CA ILE A 123 16.34 12.88 -6.09
C ILE A 123 15.07 13.12 -5.28
N VAL A 124 15.05 12.73 -4.00
CA VAL A 124 13.90 12.89 -3.12
C VAL A 124 13.58 14.38 -2.94
N ASP A 125 14.57 15.22 -2.60
CA ASP A 125 14.38 16.67 -2.44
C ASP A 125 13.85 17.29 -3.73
N SER A 126 14.46 16.95 -4.88
CA SER A 126 14.06 17.49 -6.19
C SER A 126 12.62 17.12 -6.55
N TYR A 127 12.18 15.90 -6.21
CA TYR A 127 10.80 15.45 -6.43
C TYR A 127 9.81 16.20 -5.54
N MET A 128 10.10 16.34 -4.24
CA MET A 128 9.23 17.01 -3.29
C MET A 128 9.12 18.52 -3.58
N ASP A 129 10.24 19.18 -3.86
CA ASP A 129 10.28 20.61 -4.24
C ASP A 129 9.47 20.87 -5.51
N TYR A 130 9.55 19.96 -6.50
CA TYR A 130 8.78 20.07 -7.72
C TYR A 130 7.29 19.87 -7.49
N GLY A 131 6.91 18.92 -6.64
CA GLY A 131 5.53 18.73 -6.23
C GLY A 131 4.96 19.99 -5.55
N GLU A 132 5.70 20.58 -4.60
CA GLU A 132 5.31 21.83 -3.94
C GLU A 132 5.15 22.98 -4.96
N TYR A 133 6.08 23.09 -5.91
CA TYR A 133 5.98 24.08 -6.98
C TYR A 133 4.72 23.88 -7.82
N VAL A 134 4.39 22.66 -8.23
CA VAL A 134 3.19 22.33 -9.01
C VAL A 134 1.93 22.68 -8.22
N PHE A 135 1.85 22.32 -6.94
CA PHE A 135 0.70 22.58 -6.08
C PHE A 135 0.46 24.07 -5.84
N ASN A 136 1.55 24.85 -5.72
CA ASN A 136 1.45 26.30 -5.59
C ASN A 136 0.88 26.99 -6.84
N ILE A 137 1.14 26.44 -8.04
CA ILE A 137 0.61 27.00 -9.31
C ILE A 137 -0.77 26.40 -9.62
N TYR A 138 -0.96 25.13 -9.36
CA TYR A 138 -2.14 24.35 -9.70
C TYR A 138 -2.69 23.61 -8.46
N PRO A 139 -3.34 24.30 -7.50
CA PRO A 139 -3.82 23.66 -6.27
C PRO A 139 -4.79 22.50 -6.48
N ASN A 140 -5.46 22.44 -7.63
CA ASN A 140 -6.35 21.35 -8.01
C ASN A 140 -5.61 20.08 -8.43
N LEU A 141 -4.29 20.13 -8.57
CA LEU A 141 -3.42 18.98 -8.84
C LEU A 141 -2.74 18.47 -7.57
N TYR A 142 -3.16 18.96 -6.38
CA TYR A 142 -2.64 18.43 -5.12
C TYR A 142 -2.77 16.91 -5.09
N SER A 143 -1.70 16.26 -4.71
CA SER A 143 -1.59 14.80 -4.62
C SER A 143 -0.75 14.43 -3.41
N ASP A 144 -0.96 13.24 -2.90
CA ASP A 144 -0.09 12.63 -1.93
C ASP A 144 1.24 12.28 -2.60
N LEU A 145 2.35 12.60 -1.95
CA LEU A 145 3.71 12.35 -2.44
C LEU A 145 4.50 11.59 -1.39
N THR A 146 5.20 10.58 -1.83
CA THR A 146 6.21 9.87 -1.04
C THR A 146 7.38 9.54 -1.93
N LEU A 147 8.60 9.69 -1.43
CA LEU A 147 9.78 9.14 -2.09
C LEU A 147 10.83 8.81 -1.03
N SER A 148 11.52 7.70 -1.19
CA SER A 148 12.52 7.23 -0.24
C SER A 148 13.74 6.64 -0.92
N CYS A 149 14.88 6.77 -0.27
CA CYS A 149 16.13 6.09 -0.58
C CYS A 149 16.37 5.01 0.47
N VAL A 150 16.48 3.76 0.02
CA VAL A 150 16.62 2.57 0.86
C VAL A 150 17.99 1.95 0.63
N ASP A 151 18.74 1.72 1.72
CA ASP A 151 20.01 0.98 1.70
C ASP A 151 19.73 -0.54 1.62
N LEU A 152 20.00 -1.11 0.46
CA LEU A 152 19.79 -2.54 0.23
C LEU A 152 20.81 -3.43 0.93
N SER A 153 21.89 -2.87 1.48
CA SER A 153 22.84 -3.65 2.29
C SER A 153 22.28 -3.98 3.68
N ALA A 154 21.36 -3.17 4.20
CA ALA A 154 20.66 -3.38 5.46
C ALA A 154 19.41 -4.27 5.32
N TYR A 155 18.96 -4.54 4.09
CA TYR A 155 17.73 -5.27 3.79
C TYR A 155 17.64 -6.64 4.48
N ALA A 156 18.73 -7.44 4.43
CA ALA A 156 18.70 -8.80 4.98
C ALA A 156 18.42 -8.85 6.50
N GLU A 157 18.91 -7.85 7.24
CA GLU A 157 18.64 -7.73 8.68
C GLU A 157 17.16 -7.35 8.93
N ALA A 158 16.61 -6.47 8.09
CA ALA A 158 15.20 -6.08 8.19
C ALA A 158 14.27 -7.26 7.86
N GLU A 159 14.58 -8.03 6.81
CA GLU A 159 13.79 -9.21 6.44
C GLU A 159 13.82 -10.28 7.57
N GLU A 160 15.00 -10.58 8.13
CA GLU A 160 15.15 -11.54 9.22
C GLU A 160 14.34 -11.08 10.46
N ALA A 161 14.49 -9.83 10.86
CA ALA A 161 13.79 -9.30 12.02
C ALA A 161 12.25 -9.28 11.83
N LEU A 162 11.78 -8.94 10.65
CA LEU A 162 10.35 -9.01 10.30
C LEU A 162 9.84 -10.45 10.29
N ASN A 163 10.62 -11.38 9.74
CA ASN A 163 10.28 -12.79 9.71
C ASN A 163 10.14 -13.37 11.13
N ASP A 164 11.00 -12.98 12.06
CA ASP A 164 10.93 -13.35 13.47
C ASP A 164 9.71 -12.71 14.17
N TYR A 165 9.44 -11.45 13.89
CA TYR A 165 8.24 -10.76 14.38
C TYR A 165 6.96 -11.45 13.94
N PHE A 166 6.84 -11.81 12.65
CA PHE A 166 5.66 -12.49 12.14
C PHE A 166 5.52 -13.92 12.67
N ALA A 167 6.63 -14.62 13.01
CA ALA A 167 6.56 -15.88 13.73
C ALA A 167 5.96 -15.73 15.14
N GLU A 168 6.29 -14.66 15.86
CA GLU A 168 5.68 -14.34 17.14
C GLU A 168 4.20 -13.98 16.99
N LEU A 169 3.87 -13.14 16.01
CA LEU A 169 2.51 -12.69 15.74
C LEU A 169 1.60 -13.86 15.35
N ASP A 170 2.06 -14.76 14.49
CA ASP A 170 1.36 -15.97 14.08
C ASP A 170 1.04 -16.89 15.25
N THR A 171 1.98 -17.05 16.20
CA THR A 171 1.75 -17.81 17.43
C THR A 171 0.61 -17.24 18.29
N SER A 172 0.36 -15.95 18.21
CA SER A 172 -0.71 -15.25 18.92
C SER A 172 -2.02 -15.19 18.14
N LEU A 173 -2.01 -15.63 16.88
CA LEU A 173 -3.14 -15.55 15.97
C LEU A 173 -4.17 -16.61 16.33
N ASP A 174 -5.30 -16.18 16.86
CA ASP A 174 -6.46 -17.00 17.15
C ASP A 174 -7.75 -16.19 16.95
N VAL A 175 -8.89 -16.88 17.05
CA VAL A 175 -10.21 -16.28 16.90
C VAL A 175 -10.47 -15.14 17.87
N GLN A 176 -9.86 -15.14 19.05
CA GLN A 176 -10.06 -14.11 20.07
C GLN A 176 -9.24 -12.85 19.77
N ASN A 177 -8.04 -13.02 19.24
CA ASN A 177 -7.14 -11.93 18.89
C ASN A 177 -7.37 -11.38 17.47
N TYR A 178 -7.92 -12.19 16.57
CA TYR A 178 -8.20 -11.81 15.17
C TYR A 178 -8.94 -10.46 15.06
N PRO A 179 -10.05 -10.18 15.80
CA PRO A 179 -10.74 -8.90 15.68
C PRO A 179 -9.85 -7.68 16.01
N ARG A 180 -8.92 -7.85 16.95
CA ARG A 180 -7.97 -6.79 17.30
C ARG A 180 -6.95 -6.57 16.17
N LEU A 181 -6.42 -7.64 15.60
CA LEU A 181 -5.49 -7.56 14.48
C LEU A 181 -6.12 -6.90 13.27
N VAL A 182 -7.35 -7.30 12.92
CA VAL A 182 -8.11 -6.69 11.81
C VAL A 182 -8.34 -5.19 12.02
N ARG A 183 -8.78 -4.78 13.23
CA ARG A 183 -8.97 -3.35 13.53
C ARG A 183 -7.67 -2.55 13.41
N ASN A 184 -6.58 -3.11 13.91
CA ASN A 184 -5.29 -2.45 13.82
C ASN A 184 -4.82 -2.38 12.36
N ARG A 185 -4.89 -3.48 11.60
CA ARG A 185 -4.56 -3.51 10.17
C ARG A 185 -5.39 -2.48 9.38
N ALA A 186 -6.67 -2.34 9.66
CA ALA A 186 -7.54 -1.37 8.99
C ALA A 186 -7.16 0.11 9.25
N ARG A 187 -6.32 0.38 10.24
CA ARG A 187 -5.84 1.73 10.59
C ARG A 187 -4.43 2.01 10.08
N VAL A 188 -3.71 0.98 9.65
CA VAL A 188 -2.37 1.17 9.07
C VAL A 188 -2.46 2.04 7.84
N ARG A 189 -1.45 2.88 7.58
CA ARG A 189 -1.36 3.67 6.36
C ARG A 189 -1.35 2.74 5.16
N ASP A 190 -2.35 2.84 4.31
CA ASP A 190 -2.42 2.16 3.01
C ASP A 190 -1.98 3.09 1.89
N PHE A 191 -1.45 2.50 0.83
CA PHE A 191 -1.03 3.19 -0.39
C PHE A 191 -1.77 2.64 -1.61
N GLY A 192 -1.94 3.47 -2.65
CA GLY A 192 -2.59 3.09 -3.91
C GLY A 192 -4.08 2.78 -3.79
N THR A 193 -4.76 3.24 -2.74
CA THR A 193 -6.18 2.96 -2.53
C THR A 193 -7.03 4.02 -3.18
N TYR A 194 -7.57 3.75 -4.38
CA TYR A 194 -8.47 4.66 -5.11
C TYR A 194 -9.96 4.43 -4.82
N SER A 195 -10.30 3.20 -4.49
CA SER A 195 -11.67 2.80 -4.13
C SER A 195 -11.62 1.44 -3.42
N SER A 196 -12.75 0.97 -2.87
CA SER A 196 -12.84 -0.39 -2.33
C SER A 196 -12.52 -1.49 -3.34
N ASP A 197 -12.67 -1.20 -4.63
CA ASP A 197 -12.48 -2.17 -5.72
C ASP A 197 -11.05 -2.10 -6.30
N MET A 198 -10.26 -1.09 -5.91
CA MET A 198 -8.86 -0.92 -6.31
C MET A 198 -8.00 -0.64 -5.07
N ASN A 199 -7.67 -1.68 -4.35
CA ASN A 199 -6.81 -1.64 -3.17
C ASN A 199 -5.65 -2.61 -3.39
N TYR A 200 -4.45 -2.09 -3.55
CA TYR A 200 -3.23 -2.88 -3.76
C TYR A 200 -2.71 -3.54 -2.48
N GLY A 201 -3.35 -3.30 -1.35
CA GLY A 201 -2.96 -3.90 -0.08
C GLY A 201 -1.56 -3.50 0.42
N MET A 202 -0.97 -2.46 -0.16
CA MET A 202 0.33 -1.96 0.27
C MET A 202 0.17 -1.15 1.55
N VAL A 203 0.96 -1.46 2.57
CA VAL A 203 0.92 -0.75 3.85
C VAL A 203 2.31 -0.34 4.31
N ASP A 204 2.36 0.78 5.04
CA ASP A 204 3.59 1.22 5.69
C ASP A 204 4.05 0.23 6.75
N VAL A 205 5.32 -0.19 6.68
CA VAL A 205 5.87 -1.20 7.60
C VAL A 205 6.03 -0.65 9.01
N LEU A 206 6.51 0.57 9.16
CA LEU A 206 6.76 1.16 10.49
C LEU A 206 5.43 1.43 11.21
N HIS A 207 4.43 1.96 10.49
CA HIS A 207 3.09 2.17 11.05
C HIS A 207 2.37 0.84 11.34
N LEU A 208 2.63 -0.21 10.55
CA LEU A 208 2.15 -1.58 10.84
C LEU A 208 2.73 -2.08 12.16
N LEU A 209 4.04 -1.97 12.35
CA LEU A 209 4.73 -2.39 13.57
C LEU A 209 4.26 -1.57 14.79
N GLU A 210 4.04 -0.28 14.65
CA GLU A 210 3.49 0.58 15.70
C GLU A 210 2.10 0.11 16.17
N LEU A 211 1.19 -0.16 15.23
CA LEU A 211 -0.21 -0.49 15.57
C LEU A 211 -0.40 -1.96 15.95
N VAL A 212 0.37 -2.87 15.39
CA VAL A 212 0.19 -4.33 15.54
C VAL A 212 1.23 -4.94 16.48
N GLY A 213 2.40 -4.34 16.62
CA GLY A 213 3.58 -4.92 17.27
C GLY A 213 3.48 -5.14 18.79
N ASN A 214 2.51 -4.52 19.50
CA ASN A 214 2.25 -4.71 20.94
C ASN A 214 3.48 -4.52 21.87
N ASP A 215 4.40 -3.64 21.52
CA ASP A 215 5.64 -3.39 22.29
C ASP A 215 6.50 -4.65 22.55
N SER A 216 6.38 -5.69 21.72
CA SER A 216 7.21 -6.89 21.85
C SER A 216 8.67 -6.60 21.49
N GLU A 217 9.61 -7.42 22.04
CA GLU A 217 11.03 -7.28 21.69
C GLU A 217 11.27 -7.55 20.21
N ALA A 218 10.52 -8.48 19.60
CA ALA A 218 10.61 -8.77 18.17
C ALA A 218 10.10 -7.61 17.32
N ALA A 219 8.98 -6.95 17.70
CA ALA A 219 8.48 -5.77 17.01
C ALA A 219 9.46 -4.59 17.09
N GLN A 220 10.10 -4.38 18.26
CA GLN A 220 11.11 -3.33 18.42
C GLN A 220 12.35 -3.61 17.56
N ALA A 221 12.83 -4.85 17.50
CA ALA A 221 13.95 -5.25 16.66
C ALA A 221 13.62 -5.07 15.17
N ALA A 222 12.41 -5.46 14.74
CA ALA A 222 11.94 -5.25 13.37
C ALA A 222 11.83 -3.76 13.01
N THR A 223 11.35 -2.92 13.94
CA THR A 223 11.28 -1.48 13.74
C THR A 223 12.68 -0.89 13.54
N GLU A 224 13.62 -1.20 14.43
CA GLU A 224 15.01 -0.71 14.34
C GLU A 224 15.69 -1.15 13.03
N ALA A 225 15.50 -2.42 12.64
CA ALA A 225 16.11 -2.95 11.43
C ALA A 225 15.51 -2.31 10.16
N VAL A 226 14.20 -2.06 10.11
CA VAL A 226 13.55 -1.37 8.99
C VAL A 226 13.95 0.10 8.93
N GLU A 227 14.00 0.81 10.07
CA GLU A 227 14.48 2.20 10.13
C GLU A 227 15.92 2.32 9.61
N ASN A 228 16.78 1.35 9.90
CA ASN A 228 18.17 1.33 9.41
C ASN A 228 18.28 1.14 7.89
N CYS A 229 17.26 0.60 7.22
CA CYS A 229 17.22 0.52 5.77
C CYS A 229 16.90 1.86 5.10
N ILE A 230 16.17 2.75 5.79
CA ILE A 230 15.69 3.99 5.19
C ILE A 230 16.74 5.09 5.41
N VAL A 231 17.52 5.37 4.38
CA VAL A 231 18.59 6.37 4.45
C VAL A 231 18.03 7.78 4.43
N TYR A 232 17.07 8.01 3.55
CA TYR A 232 16.41 9.30 3.41
C TYR A 232 14.98 9.09 2.88
N SER A 233 14.04 9.85 3.39
CA SER A 233 12.66 9.85 2.89
C SER A 233 12.01 11.20 3.14
N ASP A 234 11.17 11.66 2.22
CA ASP A 234 10.31 12.81 2.42
C ASP A 234 8.89 12.54 1.87
N THR A 235 7.90 13.18 2.48
CA THR A 235 6.50 12.93 2.19
C THR A 235 5.60 14.04 2.72
N ASN A 236 4.46 14.27 2.06
CA ASN A 236 3.39 15.10 2.58
C ASN A 236 2.24 14.28 3.23
N MET A 237 2.45 12.97 3.44
CA MET A 237 1.47 12.05 4.03
C MET A 237 1.82 11.73 5.49
N ASP A 238 0.81 11.71 6.36
CA ASP A 238 0.99 11.21 7.72
C ASP A 238 1.21 9.69 7.74
N ASN A 239 2.15 9.21 8.56
CA ASN A 239 2.45 7.79 8.76
C ASN A 239 2.96 7.05 7.51
N ALA A 240 3.65 7.74 6.61
CA ALA A 240 4.41 7.16 5.54
C ALA A 240 5.90 7.16 5.94
N GLY A 241 6.41 5.98 6.28
CA GLY A 241 7.75 5.80 6.84
C GLY A 241 8.85 5.56 5.81
N GLY A 242 8.51 5.37 4.53
CA GLY A 242 9.48 5.24 3.44
C GLY A 242 9.53 3.86 2.79
N ILE A 243 9.02 2.81 3.42
CA ILE A 243 8.94 1.46 2.82
C ILE A 243 7.65 0.75 3.19
N SER A 244 7.06 0.05 2.24
CA SER A 244 5.81 -0.69 2.40
C SER A 244 6.01 -2.20 2.35
N ILE A 245 4.94 -2.93 2.70
CA ILE A 245 4.83 -4.38 2.55
C ILE A 245 3.43 -4.72 2.02
N CYS A 246 3.32 -5.78 1.23
CA CYS A 246 2.05 -6.21 0.66
C CYS A 246 1.24 -7.01 1.70
N TYR A 247 0.27 -6.37 2.35
CA TYR A 247 -0.66 -7.00 3.28
C TYR A 247 -2.10 -6.76 2.83
N PRO A 248 -2.58 -7.46 1.79
CA PRO A 248 -3.94 -7.29 1.26
C PRO A 248 -4.98 -7.60 2.34
N TYR A 249 -5.92 -6.69 2.51
CA TYR A 249 -7.04 -6.82 3.43
C TYR A 249 -8.29 -6.21 2.80
N GLN A 250 -9.41 -6.95 2.84
CA GLN A 250 -10.65 -6.55 2.15
C GLN A 250 -10.44 -6.27 0.66
N THR A 251 -9.64 -7.09 0.02
CA THR A 251 -9.36 -7.06 -1.42
C THR A 251 -9.96 -8.28 -2.10
N ASP A 252 -9.92 -8.29 -3.43
CA ASP A 252 -10.29 -9.46 -4.21
C ASP A 252 -9.47 -10.71 -3.82
N THR A 253 -10.12 -11.88 -3.81
CA THR A 253 -9.45 -13.13 -3.43
C THR A 253 -8.32 -13.48 -4.40
N ASP A 254 -8.53 -13.26 -5.70
CA ASP A 254 -7.51 -13.57 -6.71
C ASP A 254 -6.25 -12.72 -6.49
N TYR A 255 -6.41 -11.46 -6.04
CA TYR A 255 -5.26 -10.60 -5.71
C TYR A 255 -4.53 -11.08 -4.45
N ARG A 256 -5.25 -11.55 -3.42
CA ARG A 256 -4.63 -12.14 -2.23
C ARG A 256 -3.84 -13.41 -2.56
N ASP A 257 -4.42 -14.27 -3.40
CA ASP A 257 -3.75 -15.49 -3.86
C ASP A 257 -2.49 -15.15 -4.65
N ALA A 258 -2.56 -14.17 -5.55
CA ALA A 258 -1.39 -13.68 -6.29
C ALA A 258 -0.31 -13.10 -5.37
N CYS A 259 -0.68 -12.39 -4.31
CA CYS A 259 0.27 -11.92 -3.29
C CYS A 259 0.99 -13.10 -2.61
N ILE A 260 0.27 -14.12 -2.18
CA ILE A 260 0.87 -15.31 -1.56
C ILE A 260 1.77 -16.05 -2.55
N GLU A 261 1.36 -16.23 -3.81
CA GLU A 261 2.17 -16.88 -4.85
C GLU A 261 3.49 -16.10 -5.09
N MET A 262 3.41 -14.78 -5.15
CA MET A 262 4.58 -13.91 -5.28
C MET A 262 5.54 -14.06 -4.10
N LEU A 263 5.03 -14.05 -2.85
CA LEU A 263 5.86 -14.22 -1.65
C LEU A 263 6.57 -15.59 -1.63
N TYR A 264 5.89 -16.66 -2.05
CA TYR A 264 6.51 -17.99 -2.20
C TYR A 264 7.58 -18.03 -3.28
N TYR A 265 7.33 -17.36 -4.40
CA TYR A 265 8.30 -17.29 -5.49
C TYR A 265 9.60 -16.59 -5.05
N LEU A 266 9.46 -15.47 -4.32
CA LEU A 266 10.58 -14.68 -3.83
C LEU A 266 11.32 -15.33 -2.65
N ASP A 267 10.76 -16.39 -2.04
CA ASP A 267 11.22 -16.94 -0.74
C ASP A 267 11.32 -15.86 0.35
N PHE A 268 10.42 -14.85 0.26
CA PHE A 268 10.41 -13.68 1.14
C PHE A 268 9.78 -14.02 2.48
N ALA A 269 10.52 -13.81 3.57
CA ALA A 269 10.05 -13.88 4.95
C ALA A 269 9.02 -15.01 5.19
N PRO A 270 9.42 -16.31 5.21
CA PRO A 270 8.47 -17.44 5.18
C PRO A 270 7.44 -17.45 6.33
N ASN A 271 7.79 -16.88 7.50
CA ASN A 271 6.84 -16.76 8.61
C ASN A 271 5.79 -15.68 8.34
N TYR A 272 6.12 -14.64 7.56
CA TYR A 272 5.15 -13.67 7.10
C TYR A 272 4.13 -14.29 6.15
N THR A 273 4.60 -15.05 5.17
CA THR A 273 3.72 -15.78 4.24
C THR A 273 2.76 -16.70 5.00
N ARG A 274 3.28 -17.49 5.95
CA ARG A 274 2.44 -18.36 6.77
C ARG A 274 1.44 -17.59 7.62
N PHE A 275 1.85 -16.49 8.24
CA PHE A 275 0.95 -15.63 9.00
C PHE A 275 -0.21 -15.11 8.14
N LEU A 276 0.05 -14.69 6.90
CA LEU A 276 -1.00 -14.25 5.98
C LEU A 276 -1.96 -15.40 5.62
N GLU A 277 -1.45 -16.60 5.35
CA GLU A 277 -2.29 -17.77 5.08
C GLU A 277 -3.20 -18.09 6.27
N ASP A 278 -2.66 -18.12 7.50
CA ASP A 278 -3.42 -18.39 8.71
C ASP A 278 -4.41 -17.25 9.02
N PHE A 279 -4.03 -16.00 8.76
CA PHE A 279 -4.91 -14.85 8.89
C PHE A 279 -6.12 -14.95 7.94
N TYR A 280 -5.90 -15.29 6.67
CA TYR A 280 -6.98 -15.45 5.70
C TYR A 280 -7.81 -16.73 5.96
N ALA A 281 -7.20 -17.79 6.51
CA ALA A 281 -7.94 -18.99 6.90
C ALA A 281 -8.96 -18.71 8.01
N ILE A 282 -8.65 -17.80 8.95
CA ILE A 282 -9.62 -17.35 9.95
C ILE A 282 -10.73 -16.52 9.31
N GLU A 283 -10.39 -15.61 8.40
CA GLU A 283 -11.36 -14.77 7.68
C GLU A 283 -12.36 -15.63 6.89
N ASN A 284 -11.86 -16.65 6.20
CA ASN A 284 -12.66 -17.55 5.37
C ASN A 284 -13.38 -18.66 6.15
N GLY A 285 -13.10 -18.80 7.45
CA GLY A 285 -13.68 -19.84 8.30
C GLY A 285 -15.13 -19.55 8.66
N ASP A 286 -16.08 -20.30 8.11
CA ASP A 286 -17.54 -20.16 8.28
C ASP A 286 -18.05 -20.20 9.74
N THR A 287 -17.21 -20.53 10.70
CA THR A 287 -17.62 -20.79 12.09
C THR A 287 -17.16 -19.74 13.10
N LEU A 288 -16.27 -18.80 12.73
CA LEU A 288 -15.52 -18.01 13.68
C LEU A 288 -15.97 -16.55 13.73
N LEU A 289 -16.39 -15.99 12.61
CA LEU A 289 -16.90 -14.62 12.51
C LEU A 289 -18.35 -14.69 12.04
N ALA A 290 -19.31 -14.57 12.95
CA ALA A 290 -20.70 -14.48 12.58
C ALA A 290 -21.04 -13.02 12.26
N ASP A 291 -21.60 -12.79 11.08
CA ASP A 291 -22.26 -11.52 10.77
C ASP A 291 -23.33 -11.24 11.80
N ARG A 292 -23.23 -10.13 12.49
CA ARG A 292 -24.22 -9.69 13.46
C ARG A 292 -24.75 -8.32 13.09
N GLU A 293 -26.05 -8.27 12.86
CA GLU A 293 -26.76 -7.01 12.75
C GLU A 293 -26.69 -6.25 14.09
N ILE A 294 -26.22 -5.01 14.07
CA ILE A 294 -26.30 -4.12 15.23
C ILE A 294 -27.68 -3.49 15.21
N SER A 295 -28.63 -4.18 15.83
CA SER A 295 -29.98 -3.66 16.04
C SER A 295 -30.03 -2.87 17.36
N ASN A 296 -30.69 -1.72 17.37
CA ASN A 296 -30.92 -0.84 18.52
C ASN A 296 -29.65 -0.16 19.09
N ALA A 297 -28.62 0.07 18.29
CA ALA A 297 -27.51 0.93 18.69
C ALA A 297 -27.97 2.41 18.70
N GLU A 298 -27.47 3.19 19.65
CA GLU A 298 -27.64 4.63 19.60
C GLU A 298 -26.87 5.20 18.41
N THR A 299 -27.61 5.76 17.45
CA THR A 299 -27.06 6.33 16.23
C THR A 299 -27.17 7.84 16.29
N SER A 300 -26.09 8.57 16.01
CA SER A 300 -26.11 10.00 15.77
C SER A 300 -25.69 10.30 14.34
N VAL A 301 -26.38 11.23 13.71
CA VAL A 301 -26.05 11.70 12.37
C VAL A 301 -25.75 13.19 12.45
N THR A 302 -24.55 13.57 12.06
CA THR A 302 -24.14 14.98 11.95
C THR A 302 -23.93 15.31 10.48
N THR A 303 -24.70 16.26 9.97
CA THR A 303 -24.60 16.72 8.59
C THR A 303 -23.85 18.05 8.55
N GLN A 304 -22.77 18.13 7.78
CA GLN A 304 -22.09 19.38 7.44
C GLN A 304 -22.40 19.73 6.00
N ASN A 305 -22.80 20.96 5.77
CA ASN A 305 -23.09 21.49 4.44
C ASN A 305 -22.06 22.59 4.13
N ASP A 306 -21.15 22.34 3.19
CA ASP A 306 -20.16 23.31 2.73
C ASP A 306 -20.61 24.09 1.49
N GLY A 307 -21.88 23.93 1.09
CA GLY A 307 -22.49 24.62 -0.04
C GLY A 307 -22.28 23.93 -1.40
N ALA A 308 -21.44 22.91 -1.49
CA ALA A 308 -21.24 22.12 -2.69
C ALA A 308 -21.65 20.65 -2.50
N TYR A 309 -21.49 20.14 -1.28
CA TYR A 309 -21.78 18.74 -0.93
C TYR A 309 -22.37 18.66 0.47
N ASP A 310 -23.31 17.74 0.68
CA ASP A 310 -23.76 17.36 2.00
C ASP A 310 -22.89 16.20 2.49
N GLU A 311 -22.10 16.43 3.53
CA GLU A 311 -21.31 15.39 4.21
C GLU A 311 -22.05 15.01 5.50
N SER A 312 -22.30 13.72 5.68
CA SER A 312 -22.99 13.20 6.87
C SER A 312 -22.09 12.18 7.56
N ASP A 313 -21.71 12.50 8.79
CA ASP A 313 -21.06 11.55 9.69
C ASP A 313 -22.12 10.75 10.45
N ILE A 314 -22.06 9.44 10.32
CA ILE A 314 -22.91 8.51 11.07
C ILE A 314 -22.04 7.85 12.13
N THR A 315 -22.40 8.04 13.40
CA THR A 315 -21.72 7.41 14.52
C THR A 315 -22.63 6.42 15.23
N VAL A 316 -22.10 5.24 15.54
CA VAL A 316 -22.81 4.20 16.29
C VAL A 316 -21.95 3.82 17.49
N GLN A 317 -22.49 3.94 18.70
CA GLN A 317 -21.78 3.53 19.91
C GLN A 317 -21.93 2.04 20.16
N LEU A 318 -20.81 1.33 20.25
CA LEU A 318 -20.75 -0.08 20.60
C LEU A 318 -20.59 -0.29 22.11
N THR A 319 -21.22 -1.33 22.63
CA THR A 319 -20.95 -1.81 24.01
C THR A 319 -19.52 -2.38 24.10
N PRO A 320 -18.90 -2.44 25.29
CA PRO A 320 -17.56 -3.03 25.45
C PRO A 320 -17.43 -4.47 24.90
N GLU A 321 -18.50 -5.28 25.02
CA GLU A 321 -18.52 -6.64 24.46
C GLU A 321 -18.53 -6.63 22.92
N GLN A 322 -19.31 -5.74 22.31
CA GLN A 322 -19.34 -5.56 20.86
C GLN A 322 -18.00 -5.04 20.34
N GLN A 323 -17.40 -4.08 21.06
CA GLN A 323 -16.07 -3.54 20.73
C GLN A 323 -14.99 -4.64 20.72
N ALA A 324 -15.00 -5.51 21.74
CA ALA A 324 -14.03 -6.60 21.85
C ALA A 324 -14.13 -7.60 20.70
N ASN A 325 -15.34 -7.81 20.16
CA ASN A 325 -15.61 -8.77 19.10
C ASN A 325 -15.74 -8.13 17.71
N PHE A 326 -15.52 -6.80 17.59
CA PHE A 326 -15.61 -6.11 16.30
C PHE A 326 -14.33 -6.30 15.50
N ALA A 327 -14.43 -6.92 14.34
CA ALA A 327 -13.33 -7.07 13.37
C ALA A 327 -13.43 -6.02 12.26
N SER A 328 -14.53 -6.02 11.54
CA SER A 328 -14.80 -5.07 10.47
C SER A 328 -16.29 -4.74 10.40
N GLY A 329 -16.66 -3.73 9.65
CA GLY A 329 -18.05 -3.36 9.45
C GLY A 329 -18.27 -2.64 8.13
N GLY A 330 -19.48 -2.78 7.62
CA GLY A 330 -19.99 -2.02 6.49
C GLY A 330 -21.33 -1.39 6.86
N TYR A 331 -21.83 -0.55 5.99
CA TYR A 331 -23.17 0.03 6.15
C TYR A 331 -23.94 0.03 4.85
N TYR A 332 -25.26 -0.01 4.99
CA TYR A 332 -26.18 0.10 3.88
C TYR A 332 -27.08 1.30 4.12
N ILE A 333 -27.22 2.17 3.15
CA ILE A 333 -28.18 3.27 3.18
C ILE A 333 -29.38 2.88 2.35
N LEU A 334 -30.53 2.76 3.01
CA LEU A 334 -31.80 2.51 2.37
C LEU A 334 -32.56 3.82 2.25
N CYS A 335 -32.71 4.32 1.04
CA CYS A 335 -33.50 5.51 0.77
C CYS A 335 -34.88 5.11 0.26
N LYS A 336 -35.93 5.57 0.95
CA LYS A 336 -37.31 5.38 0.46
C LYS A 336 -37.50 6.22 -0.80
N ALA A 337 -37.79 5.58 -1.94
CA ALA A 337 -38.11 6.29 -3.16
C ALA A 337 -39.47 7.03 -2.99
N ARG A 338 -39.50 8.33 -3.28
CA ARG A 338 -40.76 9.06 -3.35
C ARG A 338 -41.49 8.67 -4.64
N ASP A 339 -42.81 8.71 -4.56
CA ASP A 339 -43.80 8.22 -5.56
C ASP A 339 -43.78 8.94 -6.93
N GLU A 340 -42.73 9.68 -7.28
CA GLU A 340 -42.62 10.38 -8.56
C GLU A 340 -41.48 9.76 -9.40
N GLY A 341 -41.82 8.64 -10.01
CA GLY A 341 -41.25 8.02 -11.19
C GLY A 341 -39.78 8.26 -11.50
N TYR A 342 -38.97 7.28 -11.34
CA TYR A 342 -37.79 6.87 -12.13
C TYR A 342 -36.95 5.86 -11.35
N ILE A 343 -37.39 4.64 -11.19
CA ILE A 343 -36.50 3.51 -10.93
C ILE A 343 -37.08 2.30 -11.60
N THR A 344 -36.43 1.80 -12.63
CA THR A 344 -36.64 0.45 -13.14
C THR A 344 -35.65 -0.47 -12.43
N ALA A 345 -36.01 -0.96 -11.26
CA ALA A 345 -35.42 -2.16 -10.68
C ALA A 345 -36.40 -3.30 -10.92
N GLU A 346 -35.87 -4.51 -11.18
CA GLU A 346 -36.69 -5.71 -11.29
C GLU A 346 -37.56 -5.84 -10.03
N GLU A 347 -38.86 -5.99 -10.27
CA GLU A 347 -39.89 -6.05 -9.23
C GLU A 347 -39.67 -7.26 -8.31
N ASP A 348 -39.20 -7.02 -7.07
CA ASP A 348 -39.38 -7.97 -6.00
C ASP A 348 -40.78 -7.72 -5.38
N GLU A 349 -41.72 -8.66 -5.59
CA GLU A 349 -43.14 -8.58 -5.20
C GLU A 349 -43.38 -8.48 -3.67
N ARG A 350 -42.40 -8.10 -2.83
CA ARG A 350 -42.48 -8.15 -1.36
C ARG A 350 -42.46 -6.84 -0.64
N ALA A 351 -42.35 -5.70 -1.30
CA ALA A 351 -42.33 -4.43 -0.60
C ALA A 351 -43.38 -3.46 -1.14
N ASP A 352 -44.36 -3.12 -0.31
CA ASP A 352 -45.26 -1.97 -0.53
C ASP A 352 -44.49 -0.60 -0.55
N ASP A 353 -43.17 -0.62 -0.32
CA ASP A 353 -42.25 0.51 -0.34
C ASP A 353 -41.00 0.17 -1.15
N MET A 354 -40.72 0.92 -2.21
CA MET A 354 -39.46 0.81 -2.95
C MET A 354 -38.36 1.53 -2.21
N TYR A 355 -37.21 0.86 -2.02
CA TYR A 355 -35.99 1.44 -1.45
C TYR A 355 -34.88 1.46 -2.49
N LEU A 356 -34.21 2.59 -2.61
CA LEU A 356 -32.93 2.65 -3.33
C LEU A 356 -31.85 2.13 -2.39
N PHE A 357 -31.16 1.11 -2.84
CA PHE A 357 -30.06 0.48 -2.11
C PHE A 357 -28.75 1.16 -2.50
N ILE A 358 -28.10 1.83 -1.57
CA ILE A 358 -26.75 2.38 -1.77
C ILE A 358 -25.85 1.64 -0.80
N GLN A 359 -24.98 0.80 -1.33
CA GLN A 359 -23.92 0.17 -0.56
C GLN A 359 -22.77 1.17 -0.46
N GLY A 360 -22.47 1.61 0.75
CA GLY A 360 -21.27 2.39 1.02
C GLY A 360 -20.07 1.47 1.16
N SER A 361 -19.08 1.65 0.32
CA SER A 361 -17.80 0.94 0.39
C SER A 361 -16.81 1.58 1.36
N THR A 362 -17.23 2.62 2.08
CA THR A 362 -16.37 3.33 3.01
C THR A 362 -16.09 2.45 4.23
N ARG A 363 -14.82 2.30 4.58
CA ARG A 363 -14.41 1.58 5.79
C ARG A 363 -15.10 2.19 7.01
N VAL A 364 -15.73 1.34 7.81
CA VAL A 364 -16.22 1.72 9.11
C VAL A 364 -15.08 1.56 10.10
N THR A 365 -14.69 2.64 10.75
CA THR A 365 -13.60 2.63 11.74
C THR A 365 -14.16 2.67 13.15
N LEU A 366 -13.51 1.95 14.06
CA LEU A 366 -13.83 2.00 15.51
C LEU A 366 -12.80 2.90 16.21
N ASP A 367 -13.28 3.96 16.87
CA ASP A 367 -12.40 4.84 17.63
C ASP A 367 -12.05 4.28 19.03
N GLU A 368 -11.14 4.94 19.74
CA GLU A 368 -10.71 4.57 21.10
C GLU A 368 -11.83 4.62 22.15
N ASN A 369 -12.92 5.36 21.87
CA ASN A 369 -14.07 5.50 22.75
C ASN A 369 -15.18 4.48 22.43
N GLY A 370 -14.99 3.65 21.42
CA GLY A 370 -15.93 2.60 21.00
C GLY A 370 -17.03 3.08 20.07
N PHE A 371 -16.82 4.18 19.36
CA PHE A 371 -17.74 4.63 18.33
C PHE A 371 -17.29 4.13 16.95
N LEU A 372 -18.25 3.56 16.22
CA LEU A 372 -18.10 3.32 14.79
C LEU A 372 -18.37 4.61 14.03
N HIS A 373 -17.50 4.94 13.11
CA HIS A 373 -17.62 6.08 12.22
C HIS A 373 -17.78 5.63 10.78
N ALA A 374 -18.81 6.13 10.11
CA ALA A 374 -19.00 6.00 8.68
C ALA A 374 -19.20 7.40 8.09
N ALA A 375 -18.33 7.79 7.17
CA ALA A 375 -18.48 9.05 6.44
C ALA A 375 -19.16 8.80 5.09
N TYR A 376 -20.20 9.56 4.80
CA TYR A 376 -20.92 9.54 3.53
C TYR A 376 -20.81 10.91 2.85
N LYS A 377 -20.18 10.93 1.66
CA LYS A 377 -20.18 12.11 0.79
C LYS A 377 -21.26 11.94 -0.26
N ASN A 378 -22.32 12.71 -0.14
CA ASN A 378 -23.37 12.74 -1.15
C ASN A 378 -22.88 13.61 -2.33
N ASN A 379 -22.24 12.97 -3.30
CA ASN A 379 -22.13 13.55 -4.62
C ASN A 379 -23.54 13.58 -5.19
N ALA A 380 -24.14 14.75 -5.35
CA ALA A 380 -25.40 14.89 -6.05
C ALA A 380 -25.25 14.26 -7.43
N VAL A 381 -25.74 13.04 -7.58
CA VAL A 381 -25.86 12.41 -8.90
C VAL A 381 -27.03 13.11 -9.55
N TYR A 382 -26.74 14.04 -10.42
CA TYR A 382 -27.74 14.50 -11.39
C TYR A 382 -28.02 13.32 -12.31
N MET A 383 -29.15 12.64 -12.06
CA MET A 383 -29.73 11.74 -13.03
C MET A 383 -30.44 12.53 -14.12
#